data_d087e57f1d82091bc7c22ceeeaa3f1e1
#
_entry.id   d087e57f1d82091bc7c22ceeeaa3f1e1
#
_cell.length_a   1.000
_cell.length_b   1.000
_cell.length_c   1.000
_cell.angle_alpha   90.00
_cell.angle_beta   90.00
_cell.angle_gamma   90.00
#
_symmetry.space_group_name_H-M   'P 1'
#
loop_
_entity.id
_entity.type
_entity.pdbx_description
1 polymer ?
#
loop_
_entity_poly.entity_id
_entity_poly.type
_entity_poly.pdbx_seq_one_letter_code
_entity_poly.pdbx_strand_id
1 'polypeptide(L)'
;MKAHDAMRTKHTHTVTRDRVGHPRRVDPGRLSPDREAPAGVGDRELLVLPVLWQLEISHYNEKVRWALDYKHIPHIRRSLLPGLHAVKTRRLTGDTSTTPALTLDGRSNGDSTRIIAAIEERWPQPRLYPEDPAQRRRALELEDFFDEELGPHIRRAFYYELLPHPELVVPLFTQGRRRAPRALLRAAFPVLRVAMRQRFEIDADSAAHSRAKMVAAMDRLEREISASGYLVGDSFTVADLTAAALFYGVARPPEFPYPMVAVNDLPDSWREFLHSLQRRPGGQWLAQMYRQHRCQSAELTPARAR
;
A
#
# COMPACT_ATOMS: atom_id res chain seq x y z
N MET A 1 -17.37 -33.09 63.93
CA MET A 1 -18.61 -33.29 64.74
C MET A 1 -19.74 -32.60 63.95
N LYS A 2 -20.73 -33.48 63.52
CA LYS A 2 -22.09 -33.15 63.01
C LYS A 2 -22.21 -32.35 61.77
N ALA A 3 -22.52 -32.82 60.52
CA ALA A 3 -23.67 -33.63 60.04
C ALA A 3 -25.01 -32.89 60.13
N HIS A 4 -25.59 -32.63 58.97
CA HIS A 4 -26.98 -32.96 58.53
C HIS A 4 -27.31 -32.08 57.34
N ASP A 5 -27.69 -32.47 56.23
CA ASP A 5 -28.58 -33.48 55.61
C ASP A 5 -29.72 -32.78 54.84
N ALA A 6 -29.72 -33.12 53.56
CA ALA A 6 -30.86 -33.36 52.67
C ALA A 6 -31.94 -32.29 52.38
N MET A 7 -32.18 -31.96 51.15
CA MET A 7 -33.36 -32.45 50.46
C MET A 7 -33.38 -32.24 48.95
N ARG A 8 -33.63 -33.30 48.26
CA ARG A 8 -33.92 -33.62 46.88
C ARG A 8 -35.17 -32.91 46.36
N THR A 9 -35.15 -32.33 45.21
CA THR A 9 -36.34 -32.37 44.34
C THR A 9 -35.91 -32.51 42.88
N LYS A 10 -36.34 -33.60 42.28
CA LYS A 10 -36.21 -33.94 40.85
C LYS A 10 -37.24 -33.15 40.05
N HIS A 11 -36.80 -32.49 38.96
CA HIS A 11 -37.68 -32.20 37.85
C HIS A 11 -37.01 -32.65 36.55
N THR A 12 -37.59 -33.68 35.98
CA THR A 12 -37.40 -34.23 34.66
C THR A 12 -37.92 -33.21 33.63
N HIS A 13 -37.06 -32.75 32.74
CA HIS A 13 -37.50 -32.17 31.47
C HIS A 13 -36.75 -32.84 30.32
N THR A 14 -37.54 -33.36 29.44
CA THR A 14 -37.29 -34.07 28.20
C THR A 14 -36.40 -33.26 27.27
N VAL A 15 -35.26 -33.85 26.88
CA VAL A 15 -34.35 -33.25 25.86
C VAL A 15 -34.76 -33.79 24.50
N THR A 16 -35.35 -32.96 23.69
CA THR A 16 -35.48 -33.16 22.25
C THR A 16 -34.12 -32.95 21.59
N ARG A 17 -33.62 -34.00 20.96
CA ARG A 17 -32.42 -33.96 20.11
C ARG A 17 -32.71 -33.16 18.86
N ASP A 18 -32.12 -31.98 18.71
CA ASP A 18 -31.98 -31.29 17.44
C ASP A 18 -30.61 -31.58 16.81
N ARG A 19 -30.66 -31.82 15.51
CA ARG A 19 -29.60 -32.32 14.65
C ARG A 19 -28.41 -31.35 14.59
N VAL A 20 -27.24 -31.90 14.85
CA VAL A 20 -25.93 -31.24 14.63
C VAL A 20 -25.75 -30.97 13.14
N GLY A 21 -25.84 -29.70 12.74
CA GLY A 21 -25.45 -29.24 11.43
C GLY A 21 -23.92 -29.11 11.35
N HIS A 22 -23.30 -29.87 10.43
CA HIS A 22 -21.89 -29.76 10.14
C HIS A 22 -21.57 -28.34 9.57
N PRO A 23 -20.46 -27.69 9.98
CA PRO A 23 -20.00 -26.47 9.36
C PRO A 23 -19.54 -26.80 7.92
N ARG A 24 -20.13 -26.12 6.95
CA ARG A 24 -19.70 -26.19 5.57
C ARG A 24 -18.27 -25.66 5.48
N ARG A 25 -17.36 -26.47 4.94
CA ARG A 25 -16.02 -26.02 4.50
C ARG A 25 -16.21 -24.89 3.49
N VAL A 26 -15.65 -23.73 3.80
CA VAL A 26 -15.49 -22.64 2.86
C VAL A 26 -14.29 -23.00 1.99
N ASP A 27 -14.54 -23.18 0.69
CA ASP A 27 -13.53 -23.45 -0.34
C ASP A 27 -12.72 -22.15 -0.57
N PRO A 28 -11.36 -22.12 -0.38
CA PRO A 28 -10.55 -20.92 -0.60
C PRO A 28 -10.23 -20.62 -2.06
N GLY A 29 -10.94 -21.22 -3.02
CA GLY A 29 -10.59 -21.23 -4.44
C GLY A 29 -11.46 -20.39 -5.36
N ARG A 30 -12.03 -19.25 -4.98
CA ARG A 30 -12.61 -18.28 -5.91
C ARG A 30 -12.46 -16.85 -5.42
N LEU A 31 -11.29 -16.28 -5.64
CA LEU A 31 -11.17 -14.84 -5.81
C LEU A 31 -11.78 -14.50 -7.17
N SER A 32 -13.00 -14.01 -7.17
CA SER A 32 -13.63 -13.47 -8.39
C SER A 32 -12.93 -12.17 -8.75
N PRO A 33 -12.29 -12.09 -9.93
CA PRO A 33 -11.67 -10.85 -10.39
C PRO A 33 -12.69 -10.05 -11.15
N ASP A 34 -13.66 -9.44 -10.73
CA ASP A 34 -14.48 -8.48 -11.49
C ASP A 34 -15.65 -7.99 -10.61
N ARG A 35 -15.41 -6.92 -9.83
CA ARG A 35 -16.52 -6.04 -9.53
C ARG A 35 -16.71 -5.11 -10.72
N GLU A 36 -17.63 -5.48 -11.59
CA GLU A 36 -18.19 -4.57 -12.59
C GLU A 36 -18.83 -3.38 -11.87
N ALA A 37 -18.65 -2.18 -12.41
CA ALA A 37 -19.39 -1.00 -11.95
C ALA A 37 -20.90 -1.33 -11.99
N PRO A 38 -21.68 -0.88 -10.99
CA PRO A 38 -23.12 -1.13 -10.97
C PRO A 38 -23.74 -0.66 -12.28
N ALA A 39 -24.56 -1.52 -12.88
CA ALA A 39 -25.30 -1.21 -14.12
C ALA A 39 -26.14 0.06 -13.90
N GLY A 40 -25.73 1.18 -14.54
CA GLY A 40 -26.39 2.49 -14.39
C GLY A 40 -25.47 3.69 -14.18
N VAL A 41 -24.16 3.50 -13.95
CA VAL A 41 -23.21 4.62 -13.97
C VAL A 41 -22.92 4.96 -15.43
N GLY A 42 -23.61 5.96 -15.95
CA GLY A 42 -23.47 6.40 -17.33
C GLY A 42 -22.07 6.94 -17.61
N ASP A 43 -21.62 6.91 -18.88
CA ASP A 43 -20.29 7.41 -19.32
C ASP A 43 -19.97 8.84 -18.83
N ARG A 44 -20.97 9.63 -18.52
CA ARG A 44 -20.84 11.00 -17.98
C ARG A 44 -20.37 11.03 -16.52
N GLU A 45 -20.79 10.08 -15.68
CA GLU A 45 -20.32 9.95 -14.28
C GLU A 45 -18.89 9.43 -14.21
N LEU A 46 -18.48 8.54 -15.12
CA LEU A 46 -17.10 8.05 -15.20
C LEU A 46 -16.08 9.15 -15.57
N LEU A 47 -16.53 10.22 -16.26
CA LEU A 47 -15.70 11.39 -16.60
C LEU A 47 -15.39 12.28 -15.38
N VAL A 48 -16.17 12.16 -14.31
CA VAL A 48 -16.00 12.94 -13.07
C VAL A 48 -15.21 12.17 -12.01
N LEU A 49 -15.01 10.85 -12.20
CA LEU A 49 -14.26 10.04 -11.24
C LEU A 49 -12.79 10.46 -11.18
N PRO A 50 -12.22 10.48 -9.98
CA PRO A 50 -10.77 10.65 -9.82
C PRO A 50 -9.99 9.61 -10.61
N VAL A 51 -8.95 10.04 -11.34
CA VAL A 51 -8.07 9.15 -12.10
C VAL A 51 -6.67 9.21 -11.50
N LEU A 52 -6.24 8.09 -10.90
CA LEU A 52 -4.89 7.93 -10.38
C LEU A 52 -3.97 7.38 -11.47
N TRP A 53 -2.98 8.17 -11.88
CA TRP A 53 -1.89 7.78 -12.76
C TRP A 53 -0.72 7.29 -11.92
N GLN A 54 -0.34 6.02 -12.10
CA GLN A 54 0.53 5.35 -11.15
C GLN A 54 1.60 4.45 -11.79
N LEU A 55 2.59 4.09 -10.98
CA LEU A 55 3.43 2.90 -11.13
C LEU A 55 3.05 1.91 -10.02
N GLU A 56 2.70 0.68 -10.37
CA GLU A 56 2.15 -0.31 -9.44
C GLU A 56 3.07 -0.59 -8.26
N ILE A 57 4.38 -0.67 -8.52
CA ILE A 57 5.42 -0.97 -7.52
C ILE A 57 5.84 0.23 -6.66
N SER A 58 5.33 1.42 -6.92
CA SER A 58 5.79 2.61 -6.19
C SER A 58 5.10 2.73 -4.84
N HIS A 59 5.88 2.90 -3.78
CA HIS A 59 5.41 3.11 -2.41
C HIS A 59 4.66 4.45 -2.25
N TYR A 60 5.08 5.52 -2.94
CA TYR A 60 4.32 6.77 -2.97
C TYR A 60 2.96 6.62 -3.67
N ASN A 61 2.87 5.72 -4.67
CA ASN A 61 1.58 5.39 -5.27
C ASN A 61 0.72 4.54 -4.31
N GLU A 62 1.34 3.66 -3.50
CA GLU A 62 0.61 2.93 -2.46
C GLU A 62 0.03 3.88 -1.42
N LYS A 63 0.77 4.89 -0.99
CA LYS A 63 0.29 5.94 -0.10
C LYS A 63 -1.02 6.56 -0.62
N VAL A 64 -1.07 6.96 -1.90
CA VAL A 64 -2.28 7.55 -2.49
C VAL A 64 -3.39 6.52 -2.73
N ARG A 65 -3.05 5.30 -3.20
CA ARG A 65 -4.04 4.22 -3.33
C ARG A 65 -4.75 3.94 -2.01
N TRP A 66 -3.93 3.83 -0.94
CA TRP A 66 -4.46 3.57 0.39
C TRP A 66 -5.38 4.69 0.87
N ALA A 67 -4.99 5.96 0.69
CA ALA A 67 -5.84 7.09 1.05
C ALA A 67 -7.20 7.07 0.31
N LEU A 68 -7.21 6.78 -1.00
CA LEU A 68 -8.44 6.65 -1.78
C LEU A 68 -9.31 5.47 -1.31
N ASP A 69 -8.69 4.31 -1.06
CA ASP A 69 -9.39 3.12 -0.61
C ASP A 69 -9.91 3.28 0.84
N TYR A 70 -9.11 3.85 1.74
CA TYR A 70 -9.49 4.12 3.13
C TYR A 70 -10.69 5.06 3.24
N LYS A 71 -10.74 6.06 2.37
CA LYS A 71 -11.87 7.00 2.28
C LYS A 71 -13.04 6.48 1.40
N HIS A 72 -12.93 5.23 0.92
CA HIS A 72 -13.94 4.61 0.04
C HIS A 72 -14.29 5.46 -1.19
N ILE A 73 -13.33 6.22 -1.72
CA ILE A 73 -13.53 7.10 -2.87
C ILE A 73 -13.49 6.27 -4.15
N PRO A 74 -14.60 6.17 -4.90
CA PRO A 74 -14.60 5.51 -6.21
C PRO A 74 -13.63 6.22 -7.16
N HIS A 75 -12.72 5.46 -7.78
CA HIS A 75 -11.69 6.03 -8.66
C HIS A 75 -11.23 5.04 -9.71
N ILE A 76 -10.52 5.53 -10.71
CA ILE A 76 -9.91 4.72 -11.78
C ILE A 76 -8.39 4.75 -11.59
N ARG A 77 -7.73 3.58 -11.72
CA ARG A 77 -6.26 3.50 -11.75
C ARG A 77 -5.75 3.32 -13.17
N ARG A 78 -4.79 4.13 -13.56
CA ARG A 78 -4.11 4.09 -14.85
C ARG A 78 -2.62 3.83 -14.64
N SER A 79 -2.23 2.57 -14.80
CA SER A 79 -0.82 2.18 -14.64
C SER A 79 0.00 2.60 -15.85
N LEU A 80 1.14 3.23 -15.60
CA LEU A 80 2.09 3.73 -16.59
C LEU A 80 3.32 2.80 -16.66
N LEU A 81 4.08 2.89 -17.73
CA LEU A 81 5.36 2.18 -17.85
C LEU A 81 6.49 3.06 -17.31
N PRO A 82 7.45 2.48 -16.57
CA PRO A 82 8.67 3.17 -16.21
C PRO A 82 9.36 3.79 -17.43
N GLY A 83 9.86 5.02 -17.28
CA GLY A 83 10.38 5.84 -18.37
C GLY A 83 9.31 6.67 -19.07
N LEU A 84 8.26 6.06 -19.58
CA LEU A 84 7.17 6.76 -20.28
C LEU A 84 6.25 7.56 -19.34
N HIS A 85 6.19 7.19 -18.06
CA HIS A 85 5.39 7.90 -17.07
C HIS A 85 5.76 9.37 -16.95
N ALA A 86 7.06 9.70 -17.07
CA ALA A 86 7.56 11.07 -16.89
C ALA A 86 6.93 12.06 -17.88
N VAL A 87 6.80 11.65 -19.15
CA VAL A 87 6.17 12.48 -20.20
C VAL A 87 4.68 12.66 -19.90
N LYS A 88 3.99 11.57 -19.51
CA LYS A 88 2.57 11.64 -19.22
C LYS A 88 2.26 12.50 -18.00
N THR A 89 2.99 12.30 -16.90
CA THR A 89 2.77 13.07 -15.66
C THR A 89 3.07 14.54 -15.86
N ARG A 90 4.19 14.89 -16.55
CA ARG A 90 4.51 16.29 -16.83
C ARG A 90 3.44 16.99 -17.68
N ARG A 91 2.85 16.28 -18.65
CA ARG A 91 1.73 16.82 -19.45
C ARG A 91 0.46 17.02 -18.63
N LEU A 92 0.25 16.20 -17.61
CA LEU A 92 -0.95 16.28 -16.76
C LEU A 92 -0.83 17.38 -15.71
N THR A 93 0.31 17.45 -15.03
CA THR A 93 0.52 18.29 -13.85
C THR A 93 1.21 19.62 -14.17
N GLY A 94 1.96 19.68 -15.27
CA GLY A 94 2.75 20.85 -15.66
C GLY A 94 4.09 20.99 -14.94
N ASP A 95 4.22 20.47 -13.72
CA ASP A 95 5.37 20.70 -12.84
C ASP A 95 6.16 19.43 -12.48
N THR A 96 5.52 18.27 -12.37
CA THR A 96 6.21 17.04 -11.98
C THR A 96 6.28 16.00 -13.09
N SER A 97 7.36 15.22 -13.11
CA SER A 97 7.56 14.07 -14.00
C SER A 97 7.47 12.73 -13.26
N THR A 98 7.08 12.73 -11.99
CA THR A 98 6.99 11.55 -11.13
C THR A 98 5.54 11.11 -10.94
N THR A 99 5.35 9.88 -10.47
CA THR A 99 4.06 9.36 -9.99
C THR A 99 4.10 9.23 -8.48
N PRO A 100 2.93 9.35 -7.82
CA PRO A 100 1.56 9.44 -8.32
C PRO A 100 1.21 10.79 -8.96
N ALA A 101 0.22 10.78 -9.85
CA ALA A 101 -0.52 11.97 -10.23
C ALA A 101 -2.02 11.67 -10.18
N LEU A 102 -2.81 12.54 -9.57
CA LEU A 102 -4.26 12.40 -9.46
C LEU A 102 -4.96 13.49 -10.26
N THR A 103 -5.79 13.07 -11.21
CA THR A 103 -6.73 13.97 -11.88
C THR A 103 -8.04 13.98 -11.10
N LEU A 104 -8.41 15.14 -10.59
CA LEU A 104 -9.62 15.40 -9.82
C LEU A 104 -10.30 16.64 -10.37
N ASP A 105 -11.59 16.56 -10.72
CA ASP A 105 -12.40 17.66 -11.27
C ASP A 105 -11.69 18.41 -12.43
N GLY A 106 -11.04 17.65 -13.33
CA GLY A 106 -10.33 18.17 -14.50
C GLY A 106 -8.93 18.79 -14.21
N ARG A 107 -8.53 18.86 -12.94
CA ARG A 107 -7.19 19.32 -12.52
C ARG A 107 -6.33 18.14 -12.11
N SER A 108 -5.04 18.20 -12.39
CA SER A 108 -4.10 17.14 -12.02
C SER A 108 -3.07 17.65 -11.03
N ASN A 109 -2.99 16.98 -9.89
CA ASN A 109 -1.97 17.20 -8.87
C ASN A 109 -0.93 16.08 -8.97
N GLY A 110 0.35 16.42 -8.97
CA GLY A 110 1.45 15.52 -8.67
C GLY A 110 1.81 15.62 -7.19
N ASP A 111 2.75 14.74 -6.74
CA ASP A 111 3.17 14.63 -5.35
C ASP A 111 2.12 14.03 -4.40
N SER A 112 2.54 13.02 -3.64
CA SER A 112 1.61 12.23 -2.81
C SER A 112 1.01 13.03 -1.65
N THR A 113 1.78 13.92 -1.02
CA THR A 113 1.30 14.77 0.08
C THR A 113 0.27 15.79 -0.39
N ARG A 114 0.54 16.49 -1.51
CA ARG A 114 -0.44 17.42 -2.12
C ARG A 114 -1.72 16.71 -2.56
N ILE A 115 -1.57 15.48 -3.08
CA ILE A 115 -2.74 14.67 -3.49
C ILE A 115 -3.58 14.31 -2.26
N ILE A 116 -2.97 13.87 -1.16
CA ILE A 116 -3.69 13.52 0.06
C ILE A 116 -4.36 14.76 0.67
N ALA A 117 -3.69 15.92 0.67
CA ALA A 117 -4.29 17.16 1.11
C ALA A 117 -5.54 17.52 0.30
N ALA A 118 -5.50 17.41 -1.02
CA ALA A 118 -6.66 17.63 -1.89
C ALA A 118 -7.80 16.62 -1.67
N ILE A 119 -7.44 15.34 -1.41
CA ILE A 119 -8.41 14.30 -1.05
C ILE A 119 -9.06 14.62 0.29
N GLU A 120 -8.29 15.04 1.29
CA GLU A 120 -8.77 15.36 2.64
C GLU A 120 -9.71 16.58 2.63
N GLU A 121 -9.37 17.61 1.84
CA GLU A 121 -10.21 18.79 1.66
C GLU A 121 -11.56 18.44 1.00
N ARG A 122 -11.55 17.58 -0.02
CA ARG A 122 -12.75 17.21 -0.79
C ARG A 122 -13.63 16.19 -0.07
N TRP A 123 -13.02 15.25 0.64
CA TRP A 123 -13.68 14.18 1.40
C TRP A 123 -13.07 14.09 2.81
N PRO A 124 -13.54 14.93 3.75
CA PRO A 124 -12.91 14.99 5.08
C PRO A 124 -13.16 13.75 5.95
N GLN A 125 -14.10 12.87 5.57
CA GLN A 125 -14.39 11.64 6.34
C GLN A 125 -14.15 10.37 5.51
N PRO A 126 -13.61 9.30 6.14
CA PRO A 126 -12.94 9.27 7.44
C PRO A 126 -11.67 10.13 7.42
N ARG A 127 -11.32 10.77 8.54
CA ARG A 127 -10.19 11.71 8.62
C ARG A 127 -8.85 10.99 8.53
N LEU A 128 -7.92 11.56 7.77
CA LEU A 128 -6.49 11.26 7.84
C LEU A 128 -5.71 12.32 8.60
N TYR A 129 -6.24 13.56 8.66
CA TYR A 129 -5.64 14.66 9.40
C TYR A 129 -6.38 14.86 10.72
N PRO A 130 -5.70 14.76 11.88
CA PRO A 130 -6.31 15.03 13.18
C PRO A 130 -7.00 16.40 13.26
N GLU A 131 -8.06 16.50 14.04
CA GLU A 131 -8.73 17.78 14.30
C GLU A 131 -7.91 18.68 15.22
N ASP A 132 -7.28 18.09 16.23
CA ASP A 132 -6.41 18.84 17.15
C ASP A 132 -5.20 19.40 16.40
N PRO A 133 -4.96 20.72 16.48
CA PRO A 133 -3.89 21.36 15.71
C PRO A 133 -2.49 20.88 16.07
N ALA A 134 -2.25 20.44 17.31
CA ALA A 134 -0.93 19.94 17.73
C ALA A 134 -0.70 18.54 17.18
N GLN A 135 -1.70 17.67 17.28
CA GLN A 135 -1.65 16.33 16.68
C GLN A 135 -1.54 16.42 15.15
N ARG A 136 -2.28 17.33 14.51
CA ARG A 136 -2.18 17.54 13.07
C ARG A 136 -0.77 17.95 12.64
N ARG A 137 -0.15 18.91 13.31
CA ARG A 137 1.25 19.28 13.04
C ARG A 137 2.17 18.07 13.19
N ARG A 138 1.99 17.30 14.28
CA ARG A 138 2.79 16.11 14.51
C ARG A 138 2.62 15.05 13.42
N ALA A 139 1.40 14.81 12.95
CA ALA A 139 1.12 13.86 11.88
C ALA A 139 1.78 14.28 10.56
N LEU A 140 1.75 15.57 10.23
CA LEU A 140 2.42 16.11 9.04
C LEU A 140 3.94 16.08 9.16
N GLU A 141 4.52 16.37 10.33
CA GLU A 141 5.97 16.23 10.57
C GLU A 141 6.45 14.79 10.37
N LEU A 142 5.66 13.81 10.78
CA LEU A 142 5.99 12.40 10.57
C LEU A 142 5.77 11.97 9.11
N GLU A 143 4.74 12.48 8.46
CA GLU A 143 4.54 12.30 7.02
C GLU A 143 5.77 12.78 6.25
N ASP A 144 6.20 14.02 6.47
CA ASP A 144 7.37 14.61 5.84
C ASP A 144 8.64 13.81 6.14
N PHE A 145 8.84 13.41 7.39
CA PHE A 145 9.98 12.57 7.77
C PHE A 145 10.04 11.26 6.97
N PHE A 146 8.94 10.53 6.90
CA PHE A 146 8.94 9.27 6.14
C PHE A 146 9.07 9.51 4.64
N ASP A 147 8.44 10.53 4.09
CA ASP A 147 8.54 10.86 2.68
C ASP A 147 9.97 11.23 2.27
N GLU A 148 10.69 12.02 3.06
CA GLU A 148 12.02 12.54 2.74
C GLU A 148 13.16 11.61 3.19
N GLU A 149 13.07 11.06 4.41
CA GLU A 149 14.15 10.29 5.03
C GLU A 149 14.04 8.78 4.79
N LEU A 150 12.88 8.25 4.38
CA LEU A 150 12.70 6.84 4.07
C LEU A 150 12.47 6.61 2.56
N GLY A 151 11.56 7.35 1.95
CA GLY A 151 11.08 7.06 0.60
C GLY A 151 12.18 6.95 -0.47
N PRO A 152 13.10 7.92 -0.61
CA PRO A 152 14.22 7.82 -1.55
C PRO A 152 15.15 6.65 -1.26
N HIS A 153 15.38 6.37 0.03
CA HIS A 153 16.33 5.36 0.49
C HIS A 153 15.80 3.94 0.29
N ILE A 154 14.54 3.66 0.61
CA ILE A 154 13.96 2.34 0.37
C ILE A 154 13.93 2.01 -1.13
N ARG A 155 13.63 3.00 -1.98
CA ARG A 155 13.69 2.85 -3.44
C ARG A 155 15.10 2.55 -3.93
N ARG A 156 16.13 3.29 -3.44
CA ARG A 156 17.52 3.11 -3.85
C ARG A 156 18.04 1.74 -3.44
N ALA A 157 17.83 1.33 -2.20
CA ALA A 157 18.22 0.03 -1.69
C ALA A 157 17.56 -1.11 -2.48
N PHE A 158 16.25 -1.01 -2.72
CA PHE A 158 15.51 -1.98 -3.53
C PHE A 158 16.05 -2.09 -4.96
N TYR A 159 16.30 -0.97 -5.65
CA TYR A 159 16.82 -1.02 -7.01
C TYR A 159 18.28 -1.47 -7.08
N TYR A 160 19.09 -1.19 -6.08
CA TYR A 160 20.45 -1.73 -6.02
C TYR A 160 20.44 -3.26 -6.09
N GLU A 161 19.56 -3.88 -5.33
CA GLU A 161 19.45 -5.34 -5.26
C GLU A 161 18.80 -5.94 -6.53
N LEU A 162 17.77 -5.31 -7.08
CA LEU A 162 16.98 -5.93 -8.14
C LEU A 162 17.39 -5.57 -9.56
N LEU A 163 17.99 -4.40 -9.81
CA LEU A 163 18.40 -4.01 -11.17
C LEU A 163 19.42 -4.96 -11.83
N PRO A 164 20.28 -5.71 -11.12
CA PRO A 164 21.06 -6.76 -11.72
C PRO A 164 20.24 -7.93 -12.29
N HIS A 165 18.99 -8.10 -11.89
CA HIS A 165 18.08 -9.22 -12.15
C HIS A 165 16.92 -8.84 -13.08
N PRO A 166 17.13 -8.68 -14.42
CA PRO A 166 16.08 -8.30 -15.36
C PRO A 166 14.91 -9.28 -15.39
N GLU A 167 15.12 -10.55 -15.05
CA GLU A 167 14.10 -11.58 -14.93
C GLU A 167 13.10 -11.29 -13.81
N LEU A 168 13.49 -10.57 -12.76
CA LEU A 168 12.64 -10.12 -11.67
C LEU A 168 12.01 -8.75 -11.96
N VAL A 169 12.80 -7.81 -12.47
CA VAL A 169 12.38 -6.41 -12.63
C VAL A 169 11.43 -6.22 -13.81
N VAL A 170 11.69 -6.87 -14.95
CA VAL A 170 10.84 -6.69 -16.15
C VAL A 170 9.41 -7.15 -15.93
N PRO A 171 9.13 -8.33 -15.32
CA PRO A 171 7.77 -8.71 -14.92
C PRO A 171 7.12 -7.69 -13.99
N LEU A 172 7.88 -7.23 -12.98
CA LEU A 172 7.40 -6.29 -11.99
C LEU A 172 6.99 -4.93 -12.61
N PHE A 173 7.74 -4.46 -13.61
CA PHE A 173 7.44 -3.21 -14.32
C PHE A 173 6.33 -3.34 -15.38
N THR A 174 5.96 -4.56 -15.75
CA THR A 174 4.96 -4.82 -16.78
C THR A 174 3.76 -5.60 -16.27
N GLN A 175 3.49 -5.55 -14.97
CA GLN A 175 2.38 -6.27 -14.34
C GLN A 175 1.06 -5.99 -15.06
N GLY A 176 0.23 -7.03 -15.22
CA GLY A 176 -1.08 -6.91 -15.85
C GLY A 176 -1.08 -6.56 -17.35
N ARG A 177 0.09 -6.44 -17.99
CA ARG A 177 0.21 -6.02 -19.40
C ARG A 177 0.40 -7.18 -20.37
N ARG A 178 0.04 -6.95 -21.65
CA ARG A 178 0.24 -7.93 -22.73
C ARG A 178 1.73 -8.25 -22.95
N ARG A 179 2.02 -9.37 -23.64
CA ARG A 179 3.40 -9.87 -23.87
C ARG A 179 4.31 -8.89 -24.61
N ALA A 180 3.79 -8.08 -25.55
CA ALA A 180 4.57 -7.18 -26.38
C ALA A 180 5.29 -6.06 -25.60
N PRO A 181 4.65 -5.32 -24.66
CA PRO A 181 5.35 -4.36 -23.79
C PRO A 181 6.46 -4.99 -22.97
N ARG A 182 6.29 -6.26 -22.53
CA ARG A 182 7.30 -7.00 -21.76
C ARG A 182 8.55 -7.30 -22.58
N ALA A 183 8.38 -7.76 -23.82
CA ALA A 183 9.51 -8.04 -24.73
C ALA A 183 10.29 -6.77 -25.07
N LEU A 184 9.57 -5.67 -25.38
CA LEU A 184 10.16 -4.36 -25.66
C LEU A 184 10.95 -3.84 -24.44
N LEU A 185 10.37 -3.90 -23.25
CA LEU A 185 11.04 -3.48 -22.02
C LEU A 185 12.27 -4.34 -21.72
N ARG A 186 12.20 -5.65 -21.96
CA ARG A 186 13.35 -6.55 -21.80
C ARG A 186 14.50 -6.16 -22.72
N ALA A 187 14.22 -5.83 -23.98
CA ALA A 187 15.23 -5.38 -24.93
C ALA A 187 15.82 -4.03 -24.55
N ALA A 188 15.01 -3.09 -24.06
CA ALA A 188 15.44 -1.76 -23.63
C ALA A 188 16.07 -1.74 -22.22
N PHE A 189 15.97 -2.84 -21.47
CA PHE A 189 16.34 -2.89 -20.05
C PHE A 189 17.79 -2.49 -19.75
N PRO A 190 18.82 -2.89 -20.54
CA PRO A 190 20.19 -2.45 -20.29
C PRO A 190 20.33 -0.92 -20.26
N VAL A 191 19.68 -0.21 -21.18
CA VAL A 191 19.67 1.26 -21.23
C VAL A 191 18.90 1.83 -20.05
N LEU A 192 17.72 1.28 -19.75
CA LEU A 192 16.90 1.71 -18.62
C LEU A 192 17.65 1.52 -17.29
N ARG A 193 18.36 0.40 -17.11
CA ARG A 193 19.18 0.13 -15.94
C ARG A 193 20.24 1.19 -15.70
N VAL A 194 20.98 1.57 -16.76
CA VAL A 194 22.00 2.62 -16.67
C VAL A 194 21.37 3.97 -16.30
N ALA A 195 20.28 4.34 -16.97
CA ALA A 195 19.55 5.58 -16.70
C ALA A 195 19.01 5.62 -15.26
N MET A 196 18.47 4.51 -14.75
CA MET A 196 17.99 4.42 -13.37
C MET A 196 19.13 4.51 -12.36
N ARG A 197 20.26 3.85 -12.61
CA ARG A 197 21.44 3.96 -11.73
C ARG A 197 21.93 5.40 -11.63
N GLN A 198 22.02 6.09 -12.74
CA GLN A 198 22.42 7.52 -12.77
C GLN A 198 21.38 8.42 -12.09
N ARG A 199 20.09 8.24 -12.43
CA ARG A 199 19.00 9.08 -11.92
C ARG A 199 18.80 8.99 -10.41
N PHE A 200 19.02 7.81 -9.84
CA PHE A 200 18.82 7.54 -8.42
C PHE A 200 20.12 7.34 -7.64
N GLU A 201 21.27 7.62 -8.30
CA GLU A 201 22.62 7.53 -7.67
C GLU A 201 22.83 6.16 -7.03
N ILE A 202 22.64 5.07 -7.80
CA ILE A 202 22.67 3.70 -7.28
C ILE A 202 24.05 3.10 -7.44
N ASP A 203 24.76 2.98 -6.34
CA ASP A 203 26.03 2.25 -6.17
C ASP A 203 26.07 1.54 -4.82
N ALA A 204 27.18 0.89 -4.47
CA ALA A 204 27.30 0.12 -3.25
C ALA A 204 27.25 1.01 -1.99
N ASP A 205 27.93 2.14 -2.01
CA ASP A 205 28.02 3.05 -0.86
C ASP A 205 26.67 3.73 -0.58
N SER A 206 26.02 4.21 -1.62
CA SER A 206 24.69 4.82 -1.54
C SER A 206 23.61 3.81 -1.12
N ALA A 207 23.75 2.54 -1.54
CA ALA A 207 22.86 1.46 -1.11
C ALA A 207 23.09 1.09 0.36
N ALA A 208 24.34 1.00 0.82
CA ALA A 208 24.66 0.79 2.23
C ALA A 208 24.14 1.92 3.12
N HIS A 209 24.36 3.18 2.70
CA HIS A 209 23.78 4.35 3.37
C HIS A 209 22.26 4.28 3.40
N SER A 210 21.62 3.87 2.31
CA SER A 210 20.17 3.75 2.22
C SER A 210 19.62 2.67 3.15
N ARG A 211 20.29 1.52 3.29
CA ARG A 211 19.92 0.52 4.29
C ARG A 211 20.04 1.05 5.73
N ALA A 212 21.09 1.83 6.04
CA ALA A 212 21.22 2.47 7.35
C ALA A 212 20.08 3.48 7.61
N LYS A 213 19.67 4.26 6.62
CA LYS A 213 18.50 5.15 6.70
C LYS A 213 17.18 4.40 6.92
N MET A 214 17.00 3.25 6.27
CA MET A 214 15.84 2.37 6.50
C MET A 214 15.80 1.85 7.96
N VAL A 215 16.95 1.47 8.52
CA VAL A 215 17.05 1.07 9.94
C VAL A 215 16.71 2.25 10.83
N ALA A 216 17.29 3.42 10.60
CA ALA A 216 17.02 4.64 11.40
C ALA A 216 15.53 5.07 11.32
N ALA A 217 14.90 4.93 10.15
CA ALA A 217 13.48 5.18 9.99
C ALA A 217 12.62 4.16 10.76
N MET A 218 13.05 2.89 10.81
CA MET A 218 12.40 1.87 11.65
C MET A 218 12.58 2.17 13.13
N ASP A 219 13.77 2.61 13.57
CA ASP A 219 14.02 3.06 14.94
C ASP A 219 13.13 4.25 15.32
N ARG A 220 12.94 5.18 14.39
CA ARG A 220 12.05 6.32 14.58
C ARG A 220 10.60 5.87 14.70
N LEU A 221 10.15 5.00 13.78
CA LEU A 221 8.81 4.42 13.81
C LEU A 221 8.51 3.81 15.19
N GLU A 222 9.41 2.97 15.69
CA GLU A 222 9.23 2.27 16.96
C GLU A 222 9.14 3.21 18.17
N ARG A 223 9.88 4.32 18.14
CA ARG A 223 9.78 5.35 19.20
C ARG A 223 8.49 6.15 19.16
N GLU A 224 7.87 6.28 17.99
CA GLU A 224 6.63 7.06 17.83
C GLU A 224 5.37 6.24 18.12
N ILE A 225 5.44 4.91 18.13
CA ILE A 225 4.27 4.07 18.44
C ILE A 225 3.85 4.35 19.88
N SER A 226 2.66 4.94 20.04
CA SER A 226 2.08 5.27 21.33
C SER A 226 1.38 4.08 21.98
N ALA A 227 0.90 4.25 23.20
CA ALA A 227 0.09 3.23 23.90
C ALA A 227 -1.22 2.90 23.18
N SER A 228 -1.75 3.80 22.34
CA SER A 228 -2.92 3.55 21.50
C SER A 228 -2.65 2.61 20.33
N GLY A 229 -1.37 2.37 20.00
CA GLY A 229 -0.93 1.62 18.83
C GLY A 229 -0.82 2.45 17.55
N TYR A 230 -1.02 3.77 17.61
CA TYR A 230 -0.85 4.71 16.49
C TYR A 230 0.33 5.66 16.74
N LEU A 231 0.80 6.32 15.66
CA LEU A 231 1.92 7.26 15.75
C LEU A 231 1.50 8.61 16.34
N VAL A 232 0.23 9.00 16.12
CA VAL A 232 -0.32 10.27 16.62
C VAL A 232 -1.75 10.07 17.12
N GLY A 233 -2.00 10.47 18.36
CA GLY A 233 -3.35 10.35 18.93
C GLY A 233 -3.77 8.90 19.19
N ASP A 234 -5.05 8.62 18.95
CA ASP A 234 -5.71 7.33 19.23
C ASP A 234 -6.39 6.71 18.00
N SER A 235 -6.11 7.25 16.81
CA SER A 235 -6.72 6.81 15.55
C SER A 235 -5.71 6.83 14.40
N PHE A 236 -6.05 6.11 13.33
CA PHE A 236 -5.24 6.05 12.12
C PHE A 236 -5.16 7.41 11.42
N THR A 237 -3.96 7.89 11.17
CA THR A 237 -3.68 9.19 10.57
C THR A 237 -2.81 9.07 9.32
N VAL A 238 -2.54 10.21 8.68
CA VAL A 238 -1.62 10.30 7.54
C VAL A 238 -0.20 9.86 7.92
N ALA A 239 0.22 10.01 9.17
CA ALA A 239 1.51 9.53 9.66
C ALA A 239 1.60 8.00 9.57
N ASP A 240 0.58 7.30 10.09
CA ASP A 240 0.50 5.84 10.06
C ASP A 240 0.41 5.33 8.63
N LEU A 241 -0.44 5.95 7.83
CA LEU A 241 -0.61 5.63 6.41
C LEU A 241 0.71 5.77 5.65
N THR A 242 1.44 6.86 5.84
CA THR A 242 2.70 7.13 5.13
C THR A 242 3.77 6.13 5.54
N ALA A 243 3.99 5.94 6.86
CA ALA A 243 4.96 4.98 7.35
C ALA A 243 4.68 3.57 6.79
N ALA A 244 3.44 3.10 6.91
CA ALA A 244 3.06 1.77 6.45
C ALA A 244 3.16 1.62 4.93
N ALA A 245 2.67 2.60 4.16
CA ALA A 245 2.72 2.57 2.70
C ALA A 245 4.16 2.59 2.17
N LEU A 246 5.06 3.37 2.78
CA LEU A 246 6.43 3.43 2.33
C LEU A 246 7.21 2.16 2.66
N PHE A 247 6.94 1.55 3.81
CA PHE A 247 7.53 0.27 4.21
C PHE A 247 6.83 -0.97 3.62
N TYR A 248 5.90 -0.85 2.66
CA TYR A 248 5.17 -2.02 2.12
C TYR A 248 6.10 -3.15 1.64
N GLY A 249 7.23 -2.78 1.02
CA GLY A 249 8.23 -3.74 0.54
C GLY A 249 8.93 -4.52 1.65
N VAL A 250 9.01 -3.95 2.87
CA VAL A 250 9.47 -4.63 4.09
C VAL A 250 8.35 -5.47 4.67
N ALA A 251 7.18 -4.90 4.91
CA ALA A 251 6.03 -5.58 5.50
C ALA A 251 5.51 -6.74 4.63
N ARG A 252 5.56 -6.58 3.31
CA ARG A 252 5.08 -7.55 2.30
C ARG A 252 3.66 -8.05 2.60
N PRO A 253 2.71 -7.14 2.87
CA PRO A 253 1.40 -7.51 3.34
C PRO A 253 0.57 -8.17 2.23
N PRO A 254 -0.27 -9.16 2.54
CA PRO A 254 -1.17 -9.77 1.55
C PRO A 254 -2.24 -8.80 1.03
N GLU A 255 -2.50 -7.72 1.76
CA GLU A 255 -3.42 -6.65 1.39
C GLU A 255 -2.87 -5.71 0.30
N PHE A 256 -1.58 -5.79 -0.02
CA PHE A 256 -1.00 -5.00 -1.12
C PHE A 256 -1.59 -5.46 -2.46
N PRO A 257 -2.12 -4.54 -3.29
CA PRO A 257 -3.00 -4.92 -4.41
C PRO A 257 -2.27 -5.48 -5.63
N TYR A 258 -0.95 -5.51 -5.64
CA TYR A 258 -0.17 -5.96 -6.80
C TYR A 258 0.81 -7.08 -6.45
N PRO A 259 1.13 -7.97 -7.41
CA PRO A 259 2.13 -9.00 -7.19
C PRO A 259 3.49 -8.42 -6.82
N MET A 260 4.15 -9.02 -5.85
CA MET A 260 5.55 -8.75 -5.46
C MET A 260 6.44 -9.90 -5.90
N VAL A 261 7.74 -9.64 -6.05
CA VAL A 261 8.74 -10.70 -6.26
C VAL A 261 8.62 -11.71 -5.12
N ALA A 262 8.57 -13.01 -5.41
CA ALA A 262 8.49 -14.02 -4.36
C ALA A 262 9.71 -13.93 -3.43
N VAL A 263 9.53 -14.20 -2.14
CA VAL A 263 10.60 -14.04 -1.14
C VAL A 263 11.82 -14.88 -1.51
N ASN A 264 11.58 -16.11 -2.00
CA ASN A 264 12.64 -17.05 -2.37
C ASN A 264 13.41 -16.65 -3.63
N ASP A 265 12.84 -15.76 -4.46
CA ASP A 265 13.49 -15.24 -5.67
C ASP A 265 14.32 -13.97 -5.39
N LEU A 266 14.22 -13.41 -4.19
CA LEU A 266 15.00 -12.24 -3.80
C LEU A 266 16.46 -12.62 -3.54
N PRO A 267 17.44 -11.72 -3.87
CA PRO A 267 18.83 -11.91 -3.44
C PRO A 267 18.93 -12.18 -1.94
N ASP A 268 19.82 -13.09 -1.55
CA ASP A 268 19.96 -13.55 -0.15
C ASP A 268 20.19 -12.39 0.82
N SER A 269 21.12 -11.48 0.47
CA SER A 269 21.43 -10.30 1.29
C SER A 269 20.25 -9.38 1.50
N TRP A 270 19.39 -9.27 0.48
CA TRP A 270 18.17 -8.46 0.59
C TRP A 270 17.10 -9.16 1.41
N ARG A 271 16.92 -10.45 1.21
CA ARG A 271 15.99 -11.27 1.97
C ARG A 271 16.30 -11.26 3.47
N GLU A 272 17.57 -11.45 3.84
CA GLU A 272 18.04 -11.39 5.23
C GLU A 272 17.81 -10.01 5.84
N PHE A 273 18.11 -8.95 5.11
CA PHE A 273 17.87 -7.57 5.54
C PHE A 273 16.38 -7.31 5.78
N LEU A 274 15.51 -7.71 4.85
CA LEU A 274 14.05 -7.58 5.04
C LEU A 274 13.58 -8.35 6.28
N HIS A 275 14.01 -9.60 6.45
CA HIS A 275 13.66 -10.41 7.61
C HIS A 275 14.15 -9.77 8.93
N SER A 276 15.30 -9.10 8.92
CA SER A 276 15.80 -8.41 10.11
C SER A 276 14.85 -7.28 10.56
N LEU A 277 14.28 -6.53 9.61
CA LEU A 277 13.31 -5.46 9.88
C LEU A 277 11.92 -6.03 10.22
N GLN A 278 11.47 -7.09 9.55
CA GLN A 278 10.17 -7.71 9.79
C GLN A 278 10.02 -8.27 11.22
N ARG A 279 11.11 -8.79 11.81
CA ARG A 279 11.10 -9.33 13.17
C ARG A 279 11.05 -8.27 14.27
N ARG A 280 11.27 -7.01 13.95
CA ARG A 280 11.22 -5.90 14.88
C ARG A 280 9.76 -5.55 15.27
N PRO A 281 9.56 -4.90 16.42
CA PRO A 281 8.22 -4.39 16.81
C PRO A 281 7.59 -3.52 15.71
N GLY A 282 8.38 -2.64 15.07
CA GLY A 282 7.94 -1.83 13.94
C GLY A 282 7.47 -2.67 12.74
N GLY A 283 8.18 -3.76 12.42
CA GLY A 283 7.77 -4.68 11.36
C GLY A 283 6.42 -5.36 11.63
N GLN A 284 6.16 -5.73 12.88
CA GLN A 284 4.89 -6.28 13.33
C GLN A 284 3.77 -5.24 13.28
N TRP A 285 4.07 -4.01 13.69
CA TRP A 285 3.16 -2.87 13.61
C TRP A 285 2.75 -2.57 12.16
N LEU A 286 3.71 -2.56 11.21
CA LEU A 286 3.41 -2.38 9.79
C LEU A 286 2.39 -3.41 9.29
N ALA A 287 2.59 -4.69 9.61
CA ALA A 287 1.66 -5.75 9.26
C ALA A 287 0.28 -5.56 9.91
N GLN A 288 0.24 -5.04 11.14
CA GLN A 288 -1.02 -4.71 11.83
C GLN A 288 -1.76 -3.57 11.15
N MET A 289 -1.08 -2.48 10.78
CA MET A 289 -1.69 -1.35 10.07
C MET A 289 -2.33 -1.79 8.75
N TYR A 290 -1.65 -2.63 7.99
CA TYR A 290 -2.22 -3.20 6.77
C TYR A 290 -3.49 -4.01 7.05
N ARG A 291 -3.46 -4.96 7.99
CA ARG A 291 -4.64 -5.79 8.33
C ARG A 291 -5.84 -4.97 8.82
N GLN A 292 -5.59 -3.91 9.58
CA GLN A 292 -6.65 -3.12 10.19
C GLN A 292 -7.21 -2.04 9.28
N HIS A 293 -6.36 -1.39 8.46
CA HIS A 293 -6.71 -0.15 7.77
C HIS A 293 -6.56 -0.21 6.26
N ARG A 294 -5.90 -1.25 5.69
CA ARG A 294 -5.84 -1.42 4.25
C ARG A 294 -7.14 -2.03 3.75
N CYS A 295 -8.14 -1.18 3.59
CA CYS A 295 -9.48 -1.56 3.15
C CYS A 295 -9.49 -2.20 1.76
N GLN A 296 -10.61 -2.81 1.42
CA GLN A 296 -10.86 -3.27 0.05
C GLN A 296 -10.75 -2.10 -0.93
N SER A 297 -10.26 -2.38 -2.13
CA SER A 297 -10.10 -1.37 -3.17
C SER A 297 -11.43 -0.74 -3.56
N ALA A 298 -11.47 0.59 -3.59
CA ALA A 298 -12.55 1.40 -4.15
C ALA A 298 -12.34 1.68 -5.66
N GLU A 299 -11.36 1.03 -6.29
CA GLU A 299 -11.12 1.12 -7.74
C GLU A 299 -12.33 0.61 -8.52
N LEU A 300 -12.77 1.39 -9.48
CA LEU A 300 -13.76 0.98 -10.47
C LEU A 300 -13.05 0.57 -11.75
N THR A 301 -13.25 -0.67 -12.17
CA THR A 301 -12.78 -1.13 -13.48
C THR A 301 -13.80 -0.67 -14.53
N PRO A 302 -13.39 0.20 -15.49
CA PRO A 302 -14.30 0.58 -16.57
C PRO A 302 -14.79 -0.69 -17.30
N ALA A 303 -16.10 -0.84 -17.46
CA ALA A 303 -16.65 -1.91 -18.28
C ALA A 303 -15.92 -1.89 -19.63
N ARG A 304 -15.37 -3.04 -20.05
CA ARG A 304 -14.76 -3.15 -21.37
C ARG A 304 -15.84 -2.83 -22.40
N ALA A 305 -15.70 -1.71 -23.12
CA ALA A 305 -16.48 -1.49 -24.33
C ALA A 305 -16.24 -2.69 -25.24
N ARG A 306 -17.30 -3.45 -25.49
CA ARG A 306 -17.31 -4.62 -26.39
C ARG A 306 -17.19 -4.16 -27.83
#